data_6d32b28be170f737a2ca95890220131b
#
_entry.id   6d32b28be170f737a2ca95890220131b
#
_cell.length_a   1.000
_cell.length_b   1.000
_cell.length_c   1.000
_cell.angle_alpha   90.00
_cell.angle_beta   90.00
_cell.angle_gamma   90.00
#
_symmetry.space_group_name_H-M   'P 1'
#
loop_
_entity.id
_entity.type
_entity.pdbx_description
1 polymer ?
#
loop_
_entity_poly.entity_id
_entity_poly.type
_entity_poly.pdbx_seq_one_letter_code
_entity_poly.pdbx_strand_id
1 'polypeptide(L)'
;MVGKRYAKANNPLVEGYNPTEPTNYITYLDANNLYGWAMSLPLLKSGFHWRRVTPTKEQIMKMKWEAKKGWILEVDLEYPIHLHNAHNSYPLAPEKKATDPREMSEYQRRLMIELGLEPPNTEKLLLTLKDKEKYVVHYKNLQFYLSQGMRLKKVHRVLEFDQEPWMEPYIRMNTEFRKQAKSDFETDFCKLINNSVLGKTMENLQNRVDVKIVRAQEGNKILKLVPDPAYSRFTTFSNDMARIHMHKRRLVLNKPAYTGRTILENSKLLMYDVYYNILKARYGSRCDLVYTDTDSLLLDIQTDWTSRQTTSTKTWKTNHGCTTQATTPKTTHFTTPQ
;
A
#
# COMPACT_ATOMS: atom_id res chain seq x y z
N MET A 1 6.39 0.16 6.93
CA MET A 1 7.87 -0.04 6.81
C MET A 1 8.59 0.89 7.77
N VAL A 2 9.64 0.44 8.43
CA VAL A 2 10.49 1.24 9.32
C VAL A 2 11.84 1.43 8.64
N GLY A 3 12.21 2.66 8.29
CA GLY A 3 13.48 2.98 7.65
C GLY A 3 14.58 3.32 8.66
N LYS A 4 14.24 4.10 9.71
CA LYS A 4 15.19 4.54 10.74
C LYS A 4 14.57 4.33 12.12
N ARG A 5 15.19 3.48 12.95
CA ARG A 5 14.60 3.04 14.23
C ARG A 5 14.65 4.10 15.34
N TYR A 6 15.67 4.92 15.33
CA TYR A 6 15.93 5.94 16.35
C TYR A 6 16.11 7.31 15.68
N ALA A 7 15.00 7.95 15.32
CA ALA A 7 15.02 9.33 14.87
C ALA A 7 14.64 10.24 16.04
N LYS A 8 15.48 11.24 16.32
CA LYS A 8 15.24 12.25 17.33
C LYS A 8 15.27 13.63 16.67
N ALA A 9 14.29 14.45 16.98
CA ALA A 9 14.27 15.84 16.53
C ALA A 9 15.30 16.65 17.33
N ASN A 10 16.01 17.54 16.62
CA ASN A 10 16.92 18.52 17.21
C ASN A 10 16.61 19.90 16.63
N ASN A 11 15.70 20.62 17.25
CA ASN A 11 15.29 21.97 16.82
C ASN A 11 14.82 22.81 18.01
N PRO A 12 14.71 24.14 17.87
CA PRO A 12 14.35 25.03 18.97
C PRO A 12 12.96 24.80 19.60
N LEU A 13 12.13 23.94 19.02
CA LEU A 13 10.78 23.62 19.51
C LEU A 13 10.73 22.41 20.44
N VAL A 14 11.88 21.69 20.59
CA VAL A 14 11.94 20.48 21.41
C VAL A 14 12.82 20.70 22.65
N GLU A 15 12.45 20.05 23.73
CA GLU A 15 13.24 20.00 24.94
C GLU A 15 14.58 19.29 24.69
N GLY A 16 15.69 19.88 25.20
CA GLY A 16 17.04 19.35 24.99
C GLY A 16 17.62 19.66 23.61
N TYR A 17 17.16 20.74 22.95
CA TYR A 17 17.76 21.24 21.72
C TYR A 17 19.26 21.53 21.90
N ASN A 18 20.06 20.98 21.00
CA ASN A 18 21.49 21.20 20.94
C ASN A 18 21.86 22.05 19.69
N PRO A 19 22.19 23.34 19.81
CA PRO A 19 22.49 24.18 18.66
C PRO A 19 23.82 23.85 17.98
N THR A 20 24.67 23.01 18.57
CA THR A 20 25.93 22.55 17.96
C THR A 20 25.76 21.40 16.98
N GLU A 21 24.60 20.73 17.01
CA GLU A 21 24.23 19.65 16.09
C GLU A 21 23.34 20.17 14.95
N PRO A 22 23.31 19.49 13.80
CA PRO A 22 22.43 19.86 12.70
C PRO A 22 20.97 19.95 13.14
N THR A 23 20.30 21.04 12.78
CA THR A 23 18.87 21.20 13.05
C THR A 23 18.06 20.27 12.15
N ASN A 24 17.17 19.46 12.76
CA ASN A 24 16.27 18.58 12.05
C ASN A 24 14.87 18.59 12.64
N TYR A 25 13.91 18.25 11.80
CA TYR A 25 12.49 18.15 12.13
C TYR A 25 11.94 16.78 11.77
N ILE A 26 11.28 16.15 12.73
CA ILE A 26 10.48 14.94 12.44
C ILE A 26 9.11 15.39 11.97
N THR A 27 8.80 15.12 10.70
CA THR A 27 7.57 15.60 10.03
C THR A 27 6.71 14.43 9.60
N TYR A 28 5.43 14.46 9.96
CA TYR A 28 4.43 13.49 9.52
C TYR A 28 3.61 14.08 8.38
N LEU A 29 3.56 13.36 7.26
CA LEU A 29 2.73 13.69 6.10
C LEU A 29 1.71 12.57 5.90
N ASP A 30 0.47 12.95 5.63
CA ASP A 30 -0.61 12.01 5.35
C ASP A 30 -1.33 12.41 4.04
N ALA A 31 -1.58 11.44 3.19
CA ALA A 31 -2.28 11.66 1.93
C ALA A 31 -3.79 11.55 2.15
N ASN A 32 -4.46 12.68 2.17
CA ASN A 32 -5.92 12.72 2.34
C ASN A 32 -6.63 11.92 1.24
N ASN A 33 -7.39 10.89 1.67
CA ASN A 33 -8.22 10.07 0.78
C ASN A 33 -7.44 9.40 -0.37
N LEU A 34 -6.26 8.83 -0.06
CA LEU A 34 -5.36 8.21 -1.04
C LEU A 34 -6.08 7.22 -1.97
N TYR A 35 -6.86 6.30 -1.40
CA TYR A 35 -7.60 5.32 -2.20
C TYR A 35 -8.72 5.96 -3.03
N GLY A 36 -9.40 7.00 -2.52
CA GLY A 36 -10.40 7.74 -3.28
C GLY A 36 -9.78 8.43 -4.50
N TRP A 37 -8.62 9.06 -4.33
CA TRP A 37 -7.87 9.61 -5.44
C TRP A 37 -7.50 8.53 -6.47
N ALA A 38 -6.96 7.39 -6.02
CA ALA A 38 -6.56 6.30 -6.92
C ALA A 38 -7.76 5.68 -7.66
N MET A 39 -8.94 5.64 -7.02
CA MET A 39 -10.20 5.19 -7.63
C MET A 39 -10.77 6.19 -8.65
N SER A 40 -10.42 7.47 -8.54
CA SER A 40 -10.85 8.50 -9.50
C SER A 40 -10.02 8.52 -10.78
N LEU A 41 -8.90 7.79 -10.83
CA LEU A 41 -8.09 7.66 -12.03
C LEU A 41 -8.71 6.67 -13.03
N PRO A 42 -8.27 6.68 -14.31
CA PRO A 42 -8.64 5.62 -15.25
C PRO A 42 -8.29 4.23 -14.71
N LEU A 43 -9.31 3.40 -14.57
CA LEU A 43 -9.25 2.01 -14.09
C LEU A 43 -9.67 1.04 -15.18
N LEU A 44 -9.23 -0.20 -15.07
CA LEU A 44 -9.56 -1.28 -15.99
C LEU A 44 -11.08 -1.48 -16.07
N LYS A 45 -11.61 -1.59 -17.29
CA LYS A 45 -13.03 -1.77 -17.56
C LYS A 45 -13.33 -3.04 -18.35
N SER A 46 -12.73 -3.19 -19.52
CA SER A 46 -13.07 -4.23 -20.49
C SER A 46 -11.93 -4.47 -21.48
N GLY A 47 -12.18 -5.26 -22.51
CA GLY A 47 -11.26 -5.45 -23.62
C GLY A 47 -9.97 -6.19 -23.28
N PHE A 48 -9.99 -7.03 -22.25
CA PHE A 48 -8.80 -7.78 -21.79
C PHE A 48 -8.33 -8.77 -22.84
N HIS A 49 -7.08 -8.58 -23.30
CA HIS A 49 -6.44 -9.52 -24.20
C HIS A 49 -4.91 -9.50 -24.07
N TRP A 50 -4.29 -10.63 -24.35
CA TRP A 50 -2.83 -10.74 -24.41
C TRP A 50 -2.32 -10.16 -25.72
N ARG A 51 -1.37 -9.23 -25.64
CA ARG A 51 -0.71 -8.71 -26.85
C ARG A 51 0.20 -9.78 -27.46
N ARG A 52 0.16 -9.88 -28.78
CA ARG A 52 1.05 -10.79 -29.54
C ARG A 52 2.47 -10.23 -29.63
N VAL A 53 2.63 -8.92 -29.65
CA VAL A 53 3.92 -8.23 -29.77
C VAL A 53 4.18 -7.44 -28.50
N THR A 54 5.35 -7.66 -27.92
CA THR A 54 5.80 -6.92 -26.73
C THR A 54 6.21 -5.50 -27.10
N PRO A 55 5.83 -4.48 -26.31
CA PRO A 55 6.22 -3.11 -26.57
C PRO A 55 7.70 -2.85 -26.26
N THR A 56 8.28 -1.89 -26.94
CA THR A 56 9.59 -1.34 -26.60
C THR A 56 9.52 -0.42 -25.39
N LYS A 57 10.68 -0.13 -24.77
CA LYS A 57 10.77 0.85 -23.66
C LYS A 57 10.18 2.20 -24.07
N GLU A 58 10.46 2.67 -25.29
CA GLU A 58 10.00 3.95 -25.81
C GLU A 58 8.47 3.98 -25.95
N GLN A 59 7.87 2.89 -26.41
CA GLN A 59 6.42 2.75 -26.50
C GLN A 59 5.77 2.79 -25.10
N ILE A 60 6.35 2.13 -24.11
CA ILE A 60 5.90 2.17 -22.73
C ILE A 60 5.97 3.61 -22.19
N MET A 61 7.10 4.28 -22.35
CA MET A 61 7.31 5.65 -21.85
C MET A 61 6.42 6.70 -22.51
N LYS A 62 5.97 6.47 -23.76
CA LYS A 62 5.07 7.37 -24.49
C LYS A 62 3.59 7.22 -24.12
N MET A 63 3.21 6.20 -23.37
CA MET A 63 1.81 6.03 -22.97
C MET A 63 1.36 7.15 -22.05
N LYS A 64 0.24 7.77 -22.38
CA LYS A 64 -0.40 8.78 -21.52
C LYS A 64 -1.18 8.13 -20.38
N TRP A 65 -1.27 8.82 -19.26
CA TRP A 65 -2.02 8.34 -18.08
C TRP A 65 -3.52 8.24 -18.34
N GLU A 66 -4.05 9.13 -19.18
CA GLU A 66 -5.46 9.21 -19.57
C GLU A 66 -5.76 8.46 -20.88
N ALA A 67 -4.80 7.65 -21.37
CA ALA A 67 -5.02 6.85 -22.57
C ALA A 67 -6.24 5.94 -22.39
N LYS A 68 -7.01 5.72 -23.46
CA LYS A 68 -8.15 4.78 -23.44
C LYS A 68 -7.74 3.34 -23.20
N LYS A 69 -6.48 2.99 -23.49
CA LYS A 69 -5.92 1.67 -23.28
C LYS A 69 -4.81 1.71 -22.24
N GLY A 70 -4.76 0.70 -21.38
CA GLY A 70 -3.74 0.49 -20.38
C GLY A 70 -3.08 -0.88 -20.52
N TRP A 71 -1.94 -1.07 -19.82
CA TRP A 71 -1.19 -2.31 -19.84
C TRP A 71 -0.81 -2.75 -18.43
N ILE A 72 -0.90 -4.07 -18.20
CA ILE A 72 -0.19 -4.76 -17.13
C ILE A 72 0.88 -5.60 -17.80
N LEU A 73 2.13 -5.43 -17.37
CA LEU A 73 3.29 -6.08 -17.98
C LEU A 73 3.95 -7.02 -17.00
N GLU A 74 4.45 -8.15 -17.52
CA GLU A 74 5.38 -9.04 -16.83
C GLU A 74 6.78 -8.77 -17.38
N VAL A 75 7.70 -8.29 -16.54
CA VAL A 75 8.99 -7.74 -16.94
C VAL A 75 10.14 -8.23 -16.06
N ASP A 76 11.35 -8.23 -16.62
CA ASP A 76 12.59 -8.28 -15.85
C ASP A 76 13.16 -6.88 -15.73
N LEU A 77 13.48 -6.46 -14.50
CA LEU A 77 14.03 -5.15 -14.18
C LEU A 77 15.39 -5.31 -13.51
N GLU A 78 16.37 -4.54 -13.99
CA GLU A 78 17.64 -4.37 -13.31
C GLU A 78 17.53 -3.22 -12.31
N TYR A 79 18.07 -3.42 -11.12
CA TYR A 79 18.21 -2.40 -10.09
C TYR A 79 19.69 -2.00 -10.00
N PRO A 80 20.15 -0.98 -10.74
CA PRO A 80 21.56 -0.60 -10.81
C PRO A 80 22.14 -0.22 -9.44
N ILE A 81 23.37 -0.67 -9.14
CA ILE A 81 24.05 -0.46 -7.85
C ILE A 81 24.17 1.02 -7.49
N HIS A 82 24.36 1.91 -8.46
CA HIS A 82 24.49 3.34 -8.21
C HIS A 82 23.19 3.98 -7.66
N LEU A 83 22.04 3.33 -7.79
CA LEU A 83 20.77 3.78 -7.22
C LEU A 83 20.58 3.32 -5.77
N HIS A 84 21.35 2.33 -5.29
CA HIS A 84 21.10 1.70 -4.00
C HIS A 84 21.14 2.70 -2.84
N ASN A 85 22.11 3.60 -2.81
CA ASN A 85 22.21 4.62 -1.75
C ASN A 85 21.05 5.62 -1.82
N ALA A 86 20.63 6.03 -3.02
CA ALA A 86 19.53 6.97 -3.20
C ALA A 86 18.16 6.36 -2.87
N HIS A 87 18.00 5.05 -3.10
CA HIS A 87 16.73 4.34 -2.93
C HIS A 87 16.66 3.51 -1.64
N ASN A 88 17.71 3.46 -0.83
CA ASN A 88 17.78 2.61 0.36
C ASN A 88 16.64 2.87 1.36
N SER A 89 16.24 4.12 1.54
CA SER A 89 15.17 4.47 2.49
C SER A 89 13.76 4.09 2.00
N TYR A 90 13.54 4.01 0.69
CA TYR A 90 12.23 3.66 0.11
C TYR A 90 12.36 2.91 -1.23
N PRO A 91 12.86 1.67 -1.22
CA PRO A 91 13.10 0.91 -2.45
C PRO A 91 11.87 0.78 -3.35
N LEU A 92 12.10 0.81 -4.66
CA LEU A 92 11.08 0.64 -5.68
C LEU A 92 10.77 -0.85 -5.93
N ALA A 93 9.67 -1.13 -6.61
CA ALA A 93 9.27 -2.46 -7.05
C ALA A 93 9.25 -3.51 -5.90
N PRO A 94 8.39 -3.35 -4.87
CA PRO A 94 8.27 -4.29 -3.76
C PRO A 94 7.74 -5.64 -4.24
N GLU A 95 8.28 -6.74 -3.69
CA GLU A 95 7.92 -8.12 -4.01
C GLU A 95 7.32 -8.86 -2.82
N LYS A 96 6.30 -9.66 -3.07
CA LYS A 96 5.79 -10.60 -2.07
C LYS A 96 6.65 -11.87 -2.12
N LYS A 97 7.47 -12.09 -1.08
CA LYS A 97 8.50 -13.13 -1.04
C LYS A 97 8.74 -13.58 0.40
N ALA A 98 9.11 -14.84 0.58
CA ALA A 98 9.69 -15.30 1.85
C ALA A 98 11.10 -14.72 2.01
N THR A 99 11.49 -14.41 3.23
CA THR A 99 12.85 -13.94 3.52
C THR A 99 13.82 -15.10 3.38
N ASP A 100 14.83 -14.98 2.52
CA ASP A 100 15.92 -15.95 2.44
C ASP A 100 16.81 -15.81 3.70
N PRO A 101 17.06 -16.88 4.48
CA PRO A 101 17.93 -16.84 5.66
C PRO A 101 19.33 -16.30 5.34
N ARG A 102 19.84 -16.51 4.12
CA ARG A 102 21.15 -16.02 3.67
C ARG A 102 21.18 -14.50 3.51
N GLU A 103 20.01 -13.86 3.32
CA GLU A 103 19.85 -12.41 3.16
C GLU A 103 19.65 -11.67 4.50
N MET A 104 19.49 -12.42 5.58
CA MET A 104 19.41 -11.86 6.93
C MET A 104 20.76 -11.32 7.38
N SER A 105 20.74 -10.22 8.15
CA SER A 105 21.94 -9.69 8.78
C SER A 105 22.51 -10.73 9.78
N GLU A 106 23.81 -10.65 10.05
CA GLU A 106 24.46 -11.49 11.03
C GLU A 106 23.80 -11.36 12.42
N TYR A 107 23.43 -10.14 12.79
CA TYR A 107 22.68 -9.88 14.03
C TYR A 107 21.34 -10.62 14.08
N GLN A 108 20.56 -10.56 12.98
CA GLN A 108 19.27 -11.27 12.92
C GLN A 108 19.45 -12.78 13.03
N ARG A 109 20.43 -13.35 12.31
CA ARG A 109 20.73 -14.79 12.38
C ARG A 109 21.14 -15.22 13.78
N ARG A 110 22.02 -14.46 14.44
CA ARG A 110 22.44 -14.73 15.82
C ARG A 110 21.26 -14.67 16.78
N LEU A 111 20.44 -13.63 16.72
CA LEU A 111 19.27 -13.48 17.56
C LEU A 111 18.25 -14.63 17.38
N MET A 112 18.08 -15.11 16.15
CA MET A 112 17.21 -16.27 15.90
C MET A 112 17.75 -17.54 16.54
N ILE A 113 19.06 -17.78 16.47
CA ILE A 113 19.72 -18.92 17.13
C ILE A 113 19.56 -18.82 18.64
N GLU A 114 19.83 -17.64 19.23
CA GLU A 114 19.69 -17.38 20.67
C GLU A 114 18.27 -17.61 21.18
N LEU A 115 17.26 -17.26 20.37
CA LEU A 115 15.84 -17.42 20.72
C LEU A 115 15.23 -18.77 20.28
N GLY A 116 16.01 -19.66 19.66
CA GLY A 116 15.52 -20.94 19.13
C GLY A 116 14.43 -20.79 18.06
N LEU A 117 14.48 -19.72 17.25
CA LEU A 117 13.49 -19.44 16.22
C LEU A 117 13.92 -19.99 14.87
N GLU A 118 13.00 -20.64 14.17
CA GLU A 118 13.18 -21.00 12.77
C GLU A 118 13.00 -19.80 11.84
N PRO A 119 13.71 -19.76 10.69
CA PRO A 119 13.50 -18.72 9.67
C PRO A 119 12.05 -18.64 9.25
N PRO A 120 11.44 -17.44 9.21
CA PRO A 120 10.04 -17.29 8.84
C PRO A 120 9.81 -17.71 7.39
N ASN A 121 9.04 -18.76 7.17
CA ASN A 121 8.62 -19.24 5.84
C ASN A 121 7.39 -18.49 5.30
N THR A 122 6.99 -17.40 5.94
CA THR A 122 5.82 -16.61 5.57
C THR A 122 6.22 -15.57 4.53
N GLU A 123 5.53 -15.56 3.39
CA GLU A 123 5.70 -14.50 2.40
C GLU A 123 5.24 -13.14 2.94
N LYS A 124 6.13 -12.16 2.86
CA LYS A 124 5.87 -10.76 3.21
C LYS A 124 6.17 -9.85 2.03
N LEU A 125 5.61 -8.65 2.04
CA LEU A 125 5.98 -7.63 1.07
C LEU A 125 7.35 -7.07 1.44
N LEU A 126 8.36 -7.40 0.64
CA LEU A 126 9.75 -7.00 0.84
C LEU A 126 10.14 -5.88 -0.12
N LEU A 127 10.82 -4.88 0.42
CA LEU A 127 11.44 -3.80 -0.35
C LEU A 127 12.94 -4.10 -0.47
N THR A 128 13.35 -4.65 -1.62
CA THR A 128 14.73 -5.02 -1.87
C THR A 128 15.31 -4.21 -3.03
N LEU A 129 16.63 -3.98 -3.01
CA LEU A 129 17.39 -3.30 -4.07
C LEU A 129 17.93 -4.29 -5.11
N LYS A 130 17.34 -5.49 -5.19
CA LYS A 130 17.73 -6.54 -6.12
C LYS A 130 17.02 -6.40 -7.45
N ASP A 131 17.60 -6.99 -8.50
CA ASP A 131 16.93 -7.21 -9.79
C ASP A 131 15.61 -7.95 -9.60
N LYS A 132 14.65 -7.67 -10.48
CA LYS A 132 13.33 -8.29 -10.46
C LYS A 132 13.16 -9.18 -11.67
N GLU A 133 12.72 -10.40 -11.45
CA GLU A 133 12.43 -11.37 -12.49
C GLU A 133 10.92 -11.63 -12.58
N LYS A 134 10.39 -11.61 -13.81
CA LYS A 134 8.95 -11.82 -14.10
C LYS A 134 8.03 -10.96 -13.22
N TYR A 135 8.48 -9.75 -12.92
CA TYR A 135 7.75 -8.80 -12.09
C TYR A 135 6.52 -8.27 -12.82
N VAL A 136 5.35 -8.45 -12.20
CA VAL A 136 4.09 -7.99 -12.78
C VAL A 136 3.79 -6.58 -12.28
N VAL A 137 3.68 -5.63 -13.21
CA VAL A 137 3.57 -4.21 -12.91
C VAL A 137 2.58 -3.50 -13.83
N HIS A 138 1.87 -2.49 -13.31
CA HIS A 138 1.05 -1.58 -14.09
C HIS A 138 1.95 -0.61 -14.87
N TYR A 139 1.60 -0.26 -16.11
CA TYR A 139 2.46 0.56 -16.98
C TYR A 139 2.87 1.90 -16.36
N LYS A 140 1.99 2.57 -15.60
CA LYS A 140 2.31 3.84 -14.93
C LYS A 140 3.43 3.69 -13.89
N ASN A 141 3.38 2.61 -13.10
CA ASN A 141 4.43 2.30 -12.11
C ASN A 141 5.74 1.94 -12.82
N LEU A 142 5.67 1.19 -13.92
CA LEU A 142 6.86 0.88 -14.72
C LEU A 142 7.49 2.15 -15.29
N GLN A 143 6.70 3.06 -15.86
CA GLN A 143 7.20 4.38 -16.32
C GLN A 143 7.92 5.11 -15.19
N PHE A 144 7.34 5.13 -13.99
CA PHE A 144 7.95 5.76 -12.84
C PHE A 144 9.27 5.07 -12.45
N TYR A 145 9.32 3.75 -12.36
CA TYR A 145 10.55 3.02 -12.02
C TYR A 145 11.66 3.29 -13.04
N LEU A 146 11.32 3.33 -14.32
CA LEU A 146 12.27 3.64 -15.39
C LEU A 146 12.75 5.11 -15.33
N SER A 147 11.88 6.05 -14.96
CA SER A 147 12.26 7.46 -14.78
C SER A 147 13.16 7.67 -13.56
N GLN A 148 13.05 6.83 -12.54
CA GLN A 148 13.92 6.81 -11.37
C GLN A 148 15.23 6.03 -11.59
N GLY A 149 15.50 5.56 -12.81
CA GLY A 149 16.79 4.98 -13.20
C GLY A 149 16.87 3.46 -13.23
N MET A 150 15.80 2.73 -12.83
CA MET A 150 15.76 1.28 -13.07
C MET A 150 15.83 0.98 -14.57
N ARG A 151 16.33 -0.20 -14.94
CA ARG A 151 16.49 -0.61 -16.34
C ARG A 151 15.57 -1.76 -16.69
N LEU A 152 14.85 -1.62 -17.81
CA LEU A 152 14.04 -2.71 -18.37
C LEU A 152 14.95 -3.68 -19.12
N LYS A 153 15.06 -4.93 -18.63
CA LYS A 153 15.83 -6.00 -19.30
C LYS A 153 14.99 -6.73 -20.34
N LYS A 154 13.77 -7.12 -19.96
CA LYS A 154 12.91 -7.92 -20.83
C LYS A 154 11.44 -7.69 -20.53
N VAL A 155 10.59 -7.75 -21.54
CA VAL A 155 9.12 -7.84 -21.44
C VAL A 155 8.72 -9.26 -21.84
N HIS A 156 8.07 -9.99 -20.93
CA HIS A 156 7.63 -11.37 -21.17
C HIS A 156 6.23 -11.41 -21.75
N ARG A 157 5.28 -10.74 -21.07
CA ARG A 157 3.87 -10.74 -21.46
C ARG A 157 3.24 -9.38 -21.17
N VAL A 158 2.22 -9.04 -21.95
CA VAL A 158 1.46 -7.80 -21.78
C VAL A 158 -0.02 -8.09 -21.88
N LEU A 159 -0.74 -7.79 -20.83
CA LEU A 159 -2.19 -7.74 -20.83
C LEU A 159 -2.63 -6.31 -21.18
N GLU A 160 -3.26 -6.13 -22.32
CA GLU A 160 -3.89 -4.87 -22.73
C GLU A 160 -5.36 -4.87 -22.33
N PHE A 161 -5.87 -3.69 -21.96
CA PHE A 161 -7.27 -3.49 -21.55
C PHE A 161 -7.73 -2.08 -21.89
N ASP A 162 -9.04 -1.88 -21.97
CA ASP A 162 -9.65 -0.56 -22.01
C ASP A 162 -9.79 -0.01 -20.59
N GLN A 163 -9.53 1.29 -20.43
CA GLN A 163 -9.61 1.98 -19.14
C GLN A 163 -10.35 3.31 -19.26
N GLU A 164 -11.06 3.66 -18.19
CA GLU A 164 -11.72 4.96 -18.03
C GLU A 164 -11.93 5.26 -16.53
N PRO A 165 -12.17 6.53 -16.14
CA PRO A 165 -12.38 6.90 -14.73
C PRO A 165 -13.82 6.63 -14.29
N TRP A 166 -14.31 5.39 -14.45
CA TRP A 166 -15.70 5.00 -14.21
C TRP A 166 -16.14 5.05 -12.75
N MET A 167 -15.20 5.06 -11.79
CA MET A 167 -15.50 5.22 -10.37
C MET A 167 -15.47 6.68 -9.89
N GLU A 168 -14.91 7.60 -10.69
CA GLU A 168 -14.76 9.01 -10.30
C GLU A 168 -16.08 9.67 -9.87
N PRO A 169 -17.22 9.51 -10.59
CA PRO A 169 -18.49 10.12 -10.18
C PRO A 169 -18.94 9.68 -8.78
N TYR A 170 -18.76 8.40 -8.44
CA TYR A 170 -19.09 7.86 -7.12
C TYR A 170 -18.20 8.45 -6.02
N ILE A 171 -16.90 8.52 -6.25
CA ILE A 171 -15.94 9.08 -5.29
C ILE A 171 -16.20 10.58 -5.09
N ARG A 172 -16.48 11.31 -6.16
CA ARG A 172 -16.82 12.73 -6.10
C ARG A 172 -18.08 12.98 -5.26
N MET A 173 -19.14 12.20 -5.49
CA MET A 173 -20.38 12.29 -4.70
C MET A 173 -20.11 12.09 -3.20
N ASN A 174 -19.38 11.04 -2.83
CA ASN A 174 -19.05 10.77 -1.43
C ASN A 174 -18.13 11.85 -0.83
N THR A 175 -17.25 12.43 -1.63
CA THR A 175 -16.39 13.54 -1.20
C THR A 175 -17.20 14.80 -0.91
N GLU A 176 -18.21 15.10 -1.72
CA GLU A 176 -19.12 16.22 -1.46
C GLU A 176 -19.97 15.98 -0.21
N PHE A 177 -20.51 14.78 0.00
CA PHE A 177 -21.20 14.43 1.25
C PHE A 177 -20.30 14.61 2.47
N ARG A 178 -19.04 14.18 2.37
CA ARG A 178 -18.07 14.36 3.46
C ARG A 178 -17.79 15.83 3.77
N LYS A 179 -17.73 16.72 2.76
CA LYS A 179 -17.57 18.17 2.98
C LYS A 179 -18.77 18.80 3.67
N GLN A 180 -19.96 18.26 3.44
CA GLN A 180 -21.22 18.73 4.04
C GLN A 180 -21.52 18.07 5.38
N ALA A 181 -20.73 17.10 5.80
CA ALA A 181 -20.89 16.37 7.06
C ALA A 181 -20.87 17.32 8.25
N LYS A 182 -21.84 17.17 9.16
CA LYS A 182 -22.01 18.01 10.37
C LYS A 182 -21.51 17.31 11.64
N SER A 183 -21.17 16.03 11.54
CA SER A 183 -20.68 15.23 12.66
C SER A 183 -19.47 14.39 12.24
N ASP A 184 -18.66 13.99 13.23
CA ASP A 184 -17.53 13.07 13.01
C ASP A 184 -18.01 11.73 12.48
N PHE A 185 -19.19 11.26 12.95
CA PHE A 185 -19.81 10.03 12.45
C PHE A 185 -20.06 10.07 10.93
N GLU A 186 -20.68 11.15 10.43
CA GLU A 186 -20.94 11.32 8.99
C GLU A 186 -19.63 11.38 8.18
N THR A 187 -18.62 12.06 8.71
CA THR A 187 -17.29 12.16 8.11
C THR A 187 -16.63 10.79 7.99
N ASP A 188 -16.63 10.00 9.06
CA ASP A 188 -16.06 8.65 9.11
C ASP A 188 -16.87 7.67 8.27
N PHE A 189 -18.18 7.81 8.23
CA PHE A 189 -19.06 6.99 7.39
C PHE A 189 -18.76 7.19 5.90
N CYS A 190 -18.59 8.42 5.43
CA CYS A 190 -18.20 8.71 4.06
C CYS A 190 -16.80 8.12 3.72
N LYS A 191 -15.87 8.18 4.66
CA LYS A 191 -14.55 7.56 4.53
C LYS A 191 -14.66 6.03 4.42
N LEU A 192 -15.48 5.44 5.29
CA LEU A 192 -15.71 3.99 5.29
C LEU A 192 -16.33 3.50 3.99
N ILE A 193 -17.30 4.21 3.44
CA ILE A 193 -17.95 3.87 2.16
C ILE A 193 -16.92 3.81 1.03
N ASN A 194 -16.04 4.80 0.91
CA ASN A 194 -14.98 4.81 -0.10
C ASN A 194 -14.03 3.61 0.07
N ASN A 195 -13.52 3.39 1.28
CA ASN A 195 -12.55 2.32 1.54
C ASN A 195 -13.17 0.92 1.40
N SER A 196 -14.45 0.75 1.72
CA SER A 196 -15.16 -0.53 1.62
C SER A 196 -15.26 -1.04 0.19
N VAL A 197 -15.33 -0.14 -0.79
CA VAL A 197 -15.32 -0.52 -2.22
C VAL A 197 -14.02 -1.21 -2.57
N LEU A 198 -12.87 -0.64 -2.22
CA LEU A 198 -11.57 -1.27 -2.42
C LEU A 198 -11.51 -2.64 -1.72
N GLY A 199 -11.84 -2.71 -0.43
CA GLY A 199 -11.88 -3.96 0.32
C GLY A 199 -12.75 -5.02 -0.35
N LYS A 200 -13.89 -4.62 -0.91
CA LYS A 200 -14.81 -5.54 -1.58
C LYS A 200 -14.32 -6.05 -2.92
N THR A 201 -13.53 -5.27 -3.67
CA THR A 201 -12.88 -5.74 -4.91
C THR A 201 -11.79 -6.77 -4.64
N MET A 202 -11.12 -6.68 -3.48
CA MET A 202 -10.00 -7.53 -3.07
C MET A 202 -10.41 -8.67 -2.12
N GLU A 203 -11.72 -8.87 -1.89
CA GLU A 203 -12.23 -9.90 -0.98
C GLU A 203 -11.72 -11.30 -1.38
N ASN A 204 -11.05 -11.99 -0.46
CA ASN A 204 -10.69 -13.39 -0.66
C ASN A 204 -11.92 -14.29 -0.49
N LEU A 205 -12.48 -14.72 -1.61
CA LEU A 205 -13.70 -15.54 -1.63
C LEU A 205 -13.50 -16.94 -1.06
N GLN A 206 -12.26 -17.43 -0.98
CA GLN A 206 -11.95 -18.74 -0.37
C GLN A 206 -12.21 -18.72 1.15
N ASN A 207 -12.10 -17.55 1.78
CA ASN A 207 -12.37 -17.38 3.21
C ASN A 207 -13.85 -17.28 3.54
N ARG A 208 -14.75 -17.29 2.54
CA ARG A 208 -16.19 -17.29 2.79
C ARG A 208 -16.62 -18.61 3.38
N VAL A 209 -17.38 -18.53 4.47
CA VAL A 209 -17.99 -19.66 5.14
C VAL A 209 -19.51 -19.66 4.95
N ASP A 210 -20.11 -20.84 4.98
CA ASP A 210 -21.56 -21.02 5.13
C ASP A 210 -21.84 -21.31 6.60
N VAL A 211 -22.69 -20.48 7.21
CA VAL A 211 -22.99 -20.58 8.65
C VAL A 211 -24.40 -21.09 8.83
N LYS A 212 -24.53 -22.24 9.51
CA LYS A 212 -25.82 -22.83 9.88
C LYS A 212 -26.03 -22.64 11.39
N ILE A 213 -27.12 -21.98 11.75
CA ILE A 213 -27.57 -21.93 13.14
C ILE A 213 -28.49 -23.13 13.38
N VAL A 214 -28.23 -23.89 14.45
CA VAL A 214 -28.96 -25.10 14.80
C VAL A 214 -29.39 -25.01 16.25
N ARG A 215 -30.63 -25.38 16.54
CA ARG A 215 -31.17 -25.48 17.90
C ARG A 215 -31.08 -26.92 18.42
N ALA A 216 -31.08 -27.11 19.74
CA ALA A 216 -31.00 -28.42 20.37
C ALA A 216 -32.09 -29.39 19.87
N GLN A 217 -33.31 -28.87 19.59
CA GLN A 217 -34.43 -29.61 19.03
C GLN A 217 -34.18 -30.14 17.60
N GLU A 218 -33.17 -29.57 16.90
CA GLU A 218 -32.77 -29.96 15.54
C GLU A 218 -31.57 -30.94 15.53
N GLY A 219 -31.43 -31.79 16.53
CA GLY A 219 -30.29 -32.71 16.69
C GLY A 219 -29.97 -33.54 15.44
N ASN A 220 -30.96 -33.99 14.72
CA ASN A 220 -30.79 -34.70 13.44
C ASN A 220 -30.09 -33.85 12.37
N LYS A 221 -30.17 -32.53 12.45
CA LYS A 221 -29.49 -31.61 11.53
C LYS A 221 -27.99 -31.49 11.88
N ILE A 222 -27.66 -31.51 13.17
CA ILE A 222 -26.28 -31.55 13.65
C ILE A 222 -25.59 -32.84 13.20
N LEU A 223 -26.27 -33.99 13.38
CA LEU A 223 -25.77 -35.31 12.96
C LEU A 223 -25.51 -35.43 11.45
N LYS A 224 -26.17 -34.60 10.62
CA LYS A 224 -25.94 -34.54 9.18
C LYS A 224 -24.83 -33.57 8.78
N LEU A 225 -24.66 -32.46 9.54
CA LEU A 225 -23.71 -31.40 9.19
C LEU A 225 -22.31 -31.68 9.69
N VAL A 226 -22.14 -32.32 10.85
CA VAL A 226 -20.82 -32.58 11.43
C VAL A 226 -20.00 -33.60 10.63
N PRO A 227 -20.59 -34.72 10.11
CA PRO A 227 -19.84 -35.66 9.27
C PRO A 227 -19.62 -35.16 7.83
N ASP A 228 -20.18 -34.02 7.44
CA ASP A 228 -20.03 -33.48 6.09
C ASP A 228 -18.59 -33.07 5.84
N PRO A 229 -17.95 -33.46 4.72
CA PRO A 229 -16.57 -33.03 4.37
C PRO A 229 -16.36 -31.53 4.30
N ALA A 230 -17.43 -30.76 4.14
CA ALA A 230 -17.37 -29.30 4.17
C ALA A 230 -17.40 -28.71 5.60
N TYR A 231 -17.58 -29.56 6.64
CA TYR A 231 -17.55 -29.09 8.01
C TYR A 231 -16.19 -28.49 8.39
N SER A 232 -16.22 -27.36 9.07
CA SER A 232 -15.02 -26.68 9.56
C SER A 232 -14.95 -26.73 11.10
N ARG A 233 -15.95 -26.13 11.74
CA ARG A 233 -16.03 -26.06 13.22
C ARG A 233 -17.45 -25.76 13.66
N PHE A 234 -17.73 -25.97 14.95
CA PHE A 234 -18.94 -25.44 15.57
C PHE A 234 -18.59 -24.55 16.79
N THR A 235 -19.53 -23.72 17.16
CA THR A 235 -19.43 -22.87 18.36
C THR A 235 -20.79 -22.85 19.04
N THR A 236 -20.86 -23.18 20.32
CA THR A 236 -22.05 -23.12 21.16
C THR A 236 -22.28 -21.70 21.64
N PHE A 237 -23.50 -21.19 21.54
CA PHE A 237 -23.90 -19.89 22.11
C PHE A 237 -24.61 -20.07 23.46
N SER A 238 -25.39 -21.13 23.58
CA SER A 238 -26.15 -21.50 24.77
C SER A 238 -26.36 -23.01 24.78
N ASN A 239 -27.02 -23.52 25.83
CA ASN A 239 -27.32 -24.96 25.95
C ASN A 239 -28.23 -25.49 24.84
N ASP A 240 -28.97 -24.61 24.16
CA ASP A 240 -29.97 -24.95 23.16
C ASP A 240 -29.64 -24.45 21.74
N MET A 241 -28.53 -23.72 21.56
CA MET A 241 -28.20 -23.12 20.26
C MET A 241 -26.71 -23.19 19.93
N ALA A 242 -26.40 -23.66 18.72
CA ALA A 242 -25.04 -23.73 18.19
C ALA A 242 -24.96 -23.17 16.76
N ARG A 243 -23.76 -22.72 16.43
CA ARG A 243 -23.36 -22.27 15.09
C ARG A 243 -22.41 -23.29 14.49
N ILE A 244 -22.75 -23.82 13.32
CA ILE A 244 -21.91 -24.73 12.55
C ILE A 244 -21.35 -23.96 11.34
N HIS A 245 -20.02 -23.95 11.22
CA HIS A 245 -19.30 -23.36 10.10
C HIS A 245 -18.97 -24.45 9.08
N MET A 246 -19.36 -24.18 7.85
CA MET A 246 -19.11 -25.05 6.71
C MET A 246 -18.28 -24.31 5.67
N HIS A 247 -17.32 -24.98 5.04
CA HIS A 247 -16.67 -24.45 3.85
C HIS A 247 -17.66 -24.39 2.68
N LYS A 248 -17.56 -23.35 1.87
CA LYS A 248 -18.37 -23.27 0.65
C LYS A 248 -17.88 -24.29 -0.37
N ARG A 249 -18.76 -25.22 -0.79
CA ARG A 249 -18.45 -26.23 -1.81
C ARG A 249 -18.25 -25.63 -3.21
N ARG A 250 -18.89 -24.51 -3.50
CA ARG A 250 -18.80 -23.79 -4.78
C ARG A 250 -18.45 -22.33 -4.53
N LEU A 251 -17.35 -21.89 -5.11
CA LEU A 251 -16.93 -20.48 -5.10
C LEU A 251 -17.19 -19.89 -6.50
N VAL A 252 -17.78 -18.70 -6.52
CA VAL A 252 -17.93 -17.90 -7.74
C VAL A 252 -16.93 -16.76 -7.66
N LEU A 253 -15.87 -16.83 -8.49
CA LEU A 253 -14.79 -15.85 -8.52
C LEU A 253 -15.23 -14.62 -9.34
N ASN A 254 -16.14 -13.83 -8.80
CA ASN A 254 -16.76 -12.69 -9.47
C ASN A 254 -16.31 -11.33 -8.93
N LYS A 255 -15.14 -11.27 -8.26
CA LYS A 255 -14.57 -10.01 -7.77
C LYS A 255 -13.57 -9.45 -8.76
N PRO A 256 -13.62 -8.14 -9.07
CA PRO A 256 -12.67 -7.49 -9.97
C PRO A 256 -11.35 -7.19 -9.22
N ALA A 257 -10.64 -8.23 -8.78
CA ALA A 257 -9.40 -8.11 -8.03
C ALA A 257 -8.32 -7.32 -8.79
N TYR A 258 -8.35 -7.37 -10.13
CA TYR A 258 -7.50 -6.58 -11.01
C TYR A 258 -7.73 -5.06 -10.82
N THR A 259 -8.98 -4.63 -10.59
CA THR A 259 -9.29 -3.22 -10.27
C THR A 259 -8.70 -2.83 -8.92
N GLY A 260 -8.93 -3.64 -7.87
CA GLY A 260 -8.36 -3.39 -6.55
C GLY A 260 -6.82 -3.33 -6.58
N ARG A 261 -6.18 -4.25 -7.32
CA ARG A 261 -4.73 -4.20 -7.55
C ARG A 261 -4.30 -2.88 -8.18
N THR A 262 -4.99 -2.40 -9.21
CA THR A 262 -4.63 -1.15 -9.89
C THR A 262 -4.81 0.06 -8.98
N ILE A 263 -5.84 0.08 -8.12
CA ILE A 263 -6.00 1.12 -7.11
C ILE A 263 -4.80 1.13 -6.16
N LEU A 264 -4.35 -0.02 -5.67
CA LEU A 264 -3.16 -0.14 -4.82
C LEU A 264 -1.88 0.28 -5.55
N GLU A 265 -1.72 -0.07 -6.83
CA GLU A 265 -0.58 0.35 -7.65
C GLU A 265 -0.56 1.86 -7.86
N ASN A 266 -1.70 2.49 -8.16
CA ASN A 266 -1.83 3.95 -8.28
C ASN A 266 -1.54 4.65 -6.94
N SER A 267 -2.04 4.12 -5.83
CA SER A 267 -1.79 4.65 -4.48
C SER A 267 -0.31 4.64 -4.14
N LYS A 268 0.36 3.52 -4.39
CA LYS A 268 1.81 3.37 -4.22
C LYS A 268 2.59 4.35 -5.08
N LEU A 269 2.17 4.52 -6.33
CA LEU A 269 2.80 5.44 -7.26
C LEU A 269 2.75 6.89 -6.75
N LEU A 270 1.62 7.34 -6.21
CA LEU A 270 1.50 8.66 -5.61
C LEU A 270 2.47 8.86 -4.45
N MET A 271 2.57 7.87 -3.54
CA MET A 271 3.49 7.94 -2.40
C MET A 271 4.95 8.00 -2.85
N TYR A 272 5.32 7.26 -3.89
CA TYR A 272 6.64 7.35 -4.51
C TYR A 272 6.89 8.71 -5.18
N ASP A 273 5.90 9.24 -5.90
CA ASP A 273 6.00 10.55 -6.56
C ASP A 273 6.24 11.67 -5.54
N VAL A 274 5.47 11.67 -4.44
CA VAL A 274 5.68 12.61 -3.32
C VAL A 274 7.07 12.47 -2.73
N TYR A 275 7.52 11.25 -2.48
CA TYR A 275 8.82 11.04 -1.85
C TYR A 275 9.98 11.42 -2.77
N TYR A 276 10.02 10.90 -3.99
CA TYR A 276 11.16 11.08 -4.90
C TYR A 276 11.14 12.42 -5.63
N ASN A 277 10.01 12.79 -6.23
CA ASN A 277 9.93 13.94 -7.10
C ASN A 277 9.64 15.26 -6.37
N ILE A 278 9.14 15.21 -5.12
CA ILE A 278 8.88 16.40 -4.33
C ILE A 278 9.89 16.51 -3.18
N LEU A 279 9.93 15.52 -2.28
CA LEU A 279 10.72 15.60 -1.05
C LEU A 279 12.23 15.44 -1.33
N LYS A 280 12.63 14.37 -2.00
CA LYS A 280 14.05 14.15 -2.36
C LYS A 280 14.56 15.18 -3.35
N ALA A 281 13.76 15.63 -4.31
CA ALA A 281 14.13 16.71 -5.22
C ALA A 281 14.41 18.02 -4.48
N ARG A 282 13.67 18.31 -3.39
CA ARG A 282 13.83 19.54 -2.60
C ARG A 282 14.95 19.45 -1.56
N TYR A 283 15.05 18.35 -0.83
CA TYR A 283 15.93 18.21 0.33
C TYR A 283 17.15 17.32 0.09
N GLY A 284 17.17 16.55 -1.00
CA GLY A 284 18.27 15.64 -1.35
C GLY A 284 18.58 14.62 -0.25
N SER A 285 19.85 14.52 0.13
CA SER A 285 20.31 13.64 1.23
C SER A 285 19.87 14.11 2.63
N ARG A 286 19.32 15.31 2.76
CA ARG A 286 18.83 15.89 4.01
C ARG A 286 17.42 15.44 4.40
N CYS A 287 16.81 14.56 3.63
CA CYS A 287 15.48 13.98 3.92
C CYS A 287 15.57 12.47 3.99
N ASP A 288 15.34 11.89 5.15
CA ASP A 288 15.28 10.46 5.37
C ASP A 288 13.87 10.01 5.71
N LEU A 289 13.47 8.85 5.19
CA LEU A 289 12.22 8.19 5.57
C LEU A 289 12.44 7.41 6.86
N VAL A 290 11.72 7.80 7.92
CA VAL A 290 11.76 7.14 9.22
C VAL A 290 10.77 5.97 9.23
N TYR A 291 9.54 6.23 8.80
CA TYR A 291 8.45 5.25 8.79
C TYR A 291 7.45 5.59 7.68
N THR A 292 6.83 4.59 7.12
CA THR A 292 5.68 4.74 6.22
C THR A 292 4.65 3.64 6.46
N ASP A 293 3.39 4.04 6.42
CA ASP A 293 2.25 3.14 6.47
C ASP A 293 1.20 3.62 5.47
N THR A 294 1.05 2.87 4.40
CA THR A 294 0.06 3.03 3.33
C THR A 294 -0.01 4.44 2.71
N ASP A 295 -0.55 5.41 3.43
CA ASP A 295 -0.86 6.79 3.01
C ASP A 295 -0.05 7.85 3.78
N SER A 296 0.85 7.41 4.65
CA SER A 296 1.63 8.32 5.50
C SER A 296 3.13 8.15 5.35
N LEU A 297 3.86 9.24 5.52
CA LEU A 297 5.33 9.32 5.55
C LEU A 297 5.76 10.05 6.82
N LEU A 298 6.52 9.39 7.67
CA LEU A 298 7.25 10.03 8.77
C LEU A 298 8.68 10.28 8.31
N LEU A 299 9.10 11.53 8.31
CA LEU A 299 10.33 12.00 7.70
C LEU A 299 11.22 12.68 8.72
N ASP A 300 12.53 12.46 8.60
CA ASP A 300 13.59 13.23 9.28
C ASP A 300 14.16 14.21 8.26
N ILE A 301 13.90 15.51 8.45
CA ILE A 301 14.31 16.55 7.49
C ILE A 301 15.28 17.52 8.17
N GLN A 302 16.51 17.56 7.67
CA GLN A 302 17.52 18.55 8.10
C GLN A 302 17.30 19.85 7.34
N THR A 303 16.93 20.90 8.06
CA THR A 303 16.65 22.23 7.47
C THR A 303 16.66 23.31 8.53
N ASP A 304 17.02 24.54 8.14
CA ASP A 304 16.94 25.75 8.96
C ASP A 304 15.52 26.35 8.94
N TRP A 305 14.54 25.54 9.15
CA TRP A 305 13.12 25.90 9.03
C TRP A 305 12.75 26.92 10.11
N THR A 306 12.42 28.14 9.70
CA THR A 306 11.96 29.18 10.63
C THR A 306 10.50 28.99 10.99
N SER A 307 10.09 29.44 12.19
CA SER A 307 8.74 29.30 12.77
C SER A 307 7.59 29.80 11.87
N ARG A 308 7.85 30.71 10.94
CA ARG A 308 6.85 31.17 9.95
C ARG A 308 6.45 30.11 8.93
N GLN A 309 7.22 29.02 8.78
CA GLN A 309 6.91 27.93 7.84
C GLN A 309 6.18 26.76 8.51
N THR A 310 6.18 26.70 9.84
CA THR A 310 5.57 25.62 10.62
C THR A 310 4.06 25.79 10.85
N THR A 311 3.51 26.99 10.70
CA THR A 311 2.09 27.28 10.93
C THR A 311 1.22 27.24 9.69
N SER A 312 1.77 27.11 8.49
CA SER A 312 0.95 26.95 7.29
C SER A 312 0.83 25.48 6.95
N THR A 313 -0.39 24.96 6.94
CA THR A 313 -0.79 23.73 6.28
C THR A 313 -0.30 23.78 4.84
N LYS A 314 0.90 23.22 4.55
CA LYS A 314 1.40 23.20 3.18
C LYS A 314 0.68 22.10 2.43
N THR A 315 -0.16 22.53 1.52
CA THR A 315 -0.78 21.66 0.53
C THR A 315 0.23 21.42 -0.59
N TRP A 316 0.66 20.20 -0.77
CA TRP A 316 1.54 19.81 -1.87
C TRP A 316 0.67 19.34 -3.03
N LYS A 317 0.79 19.99 -4.18
CA LYS A 317 0.18 19.49 -5.42
C LYS A 317 1.18 18.59 -6.12
N THR A 318 0.82 17.33 -6.31
CA THR A 318 1.58 16.44 -7.20
C THR A 318 1.32 16.84 -8.66
N ASN A 319 2.20 16.43 -9.57
CA ASN A 319 2.02 16.61 -11.02
C ASN A 319 0.72 15.99 -11.55
N HIS A 320 0.03 15.19 -10.74
CA HIS A 320 -1.19 14.46 -11.06
C HIS A 320 -2.42 14.96 -10.27
N GLY A 321 -2.38 16.19 -9.73
CA GLY A 321 -3.55 16.87 -9.17
C GLY A 321 -3.96 16.42 -7.75
N CYS A 322 -3.20 15.56 -7.06
CA CYS A 322 -3.45 15.22 -5.67
C CYS A 322 -2.89 16.29 -4.73
N THR A 323 -3.65 16.64 -3.72
CA THR A 323 -3.25 17.54 -2.64
C THR A 323 -2.98 16.73 -1.37
N THR A 324 -1.73 16.76 -0.89
CA THR A 324 -1.35 16.25 0.43
C THR A 324 -1.27 17.40 1.42
N GLN A 325 -1.85 17.23 2.60
CA GLN A 325 -1.73 18.21 3.70
C GLN A 325 -0.70 17.71 4.69
N ALA A 326 0.24 18.59 5.07
CA ALA A 326 1.12 18.34 6.20
C ALA A 326 0.35 18.71 7.48
N THR A 327 0.08 17.74 8.33
CA THR A 327 -0.29 18.00 9.71
C THR A 327 0.98 17.99 10.54
N THR A 328 1.35 19.14 11.11
CA THR A 328 2.40 19.19 12.14
C THR A 328 1.88 18.42 13.36
N PRO A 329 2.58 17.41 13.86
CA PRO A 329 2.21 16.79 15.12
C PRO A 329 2.29 17.84 16.22
N LYS A 330 1.21 18.01 17.00
CA LYS A 330 1.35 18.48 18.36
C LYS A 330 2.34 17.54 19.03
N THR A 331 3.34 18.08 19.68
CA THR A 331 4.38 17.37 20.42
C THR A 331 3.78 16.23 21.24
N THR A 332 3.70 15.04 20.69
CA THR A 332 3.32 13.84 21.42
C THR A 332 4.58 13.03 21.63
N HIS A 333 4.98 12.92 22.89
CA HIS A 333 5.99 11.98 23.33
C HIS A 333 5.50 10.57 23.00
N PHE A 334 6.10 9.91 22.01
CA PHE A 334 5.92 8.47 21.81
C PHE A 334 6.80 7.75 22.84
N THR A 335 6.21 7.42 23.99
CA THR A 335 6.74 6.35 24.84
C THR A 335 6.29 5.03 24.24
N THR A 336 7.23 4.24 23.76
CA THR A 336 7.01 2.82 23.45
C THR A 336 6.60 2.09 24.73
N PRO A 337 5.55 1.25 24.71
CA PRO A 337 5.33 0.30 25.79
C PRO A 337 6.51 -0.69 25.85
N GLN A 338 6.94 -1.00 27.05
CA GLN A 338 7.94 -2.03 27.39
C GLN A 338 7.50 -3.43 26.95
#